data_9c559790be1414c0b857d4403e7443eb
#
_entry.id   9c559790be1414c0b857d4403e7443eb
#
_cell.length_a   1.000
_cell.length_b   1.000
_cell.length_c   1.000
_cell.angle_alpha   90.00
_cell.angle_beta   90.00
_cell.angle_gamma   90.00
#
_symmetry.space_group_name_H-M   'P 1'
#
loop_
_entity.id
_entity.type
_entity.pdbx_description
1 polymer ?
#
loop_
_entity_poly.entity_id
_entity_poly.type
_entity_poly.pdbx_seq_one_letter_code
_entity_poly.pdbx_strand_id
1 'polypeptide(L)'
;MSPEIPRLLRTGMHGAVATGVMSVVFAVARRRGAMPGKTPPRRIVAAVWPTAPRRSHAALAVALHLGIGVGAAIGYRIMFRGAAGSPISAAARGIAHGLATWAVGYCVVVPATGALSVAPRDRRDRQGMLLLAHAVYGATLGLLEHHVAERAGRR
;
A
#
# COMPACT_ATOMS: atom_id res chain seq x y z
N MET A 1 1.83 -21.67 20.54
CA MET A 1 1.78 -20.79 19.36
C MET A 1 3.19 -20.40 19.00
N SER A 2 3.61 -20.61 17.75
CA SER A 2 4.95 -20.20 17.32
C SER A 2 5.13 -18.69 17.46
N PRO A 3 6.32 -18.19 17.84
CA PRO A 3 6.57 -16.75 18.03
C PRO A 3 6.43 -15.92 16.75
N GLU A 4 6.30 -16.56 15.60
CA GLU A 4 6.11 -15.90 14.29
C GLU A 4 4.69 -15.36 14.10
N ILE A 5 3.65 -16.02 14.62
CA ILE A 5 2.26 -15.60 14.44
C ILE A 5 2.01 -14.19 15.01
N PRO A 6 2.37 -13.87 16.27
CA PRO A 6 2.22 -12.52 16.81
C PRO A 6 3.00 -11.47 16.02
N ARG A 7 4.16 -11.83 15.48
CA ARG A 7 4.98 -10.92 14.66
C ARG A 7 4.31 -10.61 13.32
N LEU A 8 3.74 -11.61 12.64
CA LEU A 8 3.01 -11.42 11.39
C LEU A 8 1.74 -10.59 11.58
N LEU A 9 0.98 -10.85 12.65
CA LEU A 9 -0.19 -10.04 12.98
C LEU A 9 0.17 -8.57 13.19
N ARG A 10 1.24 -8.30 13.94
CA ARG A 10 1.73 -6.93 14.15
C ARG A 10 2.16 -6.27 12.83
N THR A 11 2.92 -6.97 12.00
CA THR A 11 3.30 -6.46 10.67
C THR A 11 2.07 -6.17 9.81
N GLY A 12 1.06 -7.03 9.86
CA GLY A 12 -0.22 -6.78 9.21
C GLY A 12 -0.91 -5.50 9.70
N MET A 13 -0.89 -5.25 11.02
CA MET A 13 -1.39 -3.99 11.61
C MET A 13 -0.60 -2.77 11.10
N HIS A 14 0.74 -2.87 11.03
CA HIS A 14 1.57 -1.80 10.45
C HIS A 14 1.22 -1.54 8.98
N GLY A 15 0.95 -2.59 8.21
CA GLY A 15 0.46 -2.48 6.84
C GLY A 15 -0.89 -1.77 6.75
N ALA A 16 -1.83 -2.09 7.65
CA ALA A 16 -3.12 -1.42 7.73
C ALA A 16 -2.97 0.07 8.08
N VAL A 17 -2.13 0.41 9.07
CA VAL A 17 -1.81 1.80 9.44
C VAL A 17 -1.19 2.56 8.27
N ALA A 18 -0.17 1.99 7.62
CA ALA A 18 0.48 2.60 6.47
C ALA A 18 -0.50 2.83 5.31
N THR A 19 -1.44 1.89 5.08
CA THR A 19 -2.53 2.05 4.11
C THR A 19 -3.49 3.17 4.49
N GLY A 20 -3.77 3.34 5.77
CA GLY A 20 -4.54 4.46 6.29
C GLY A 20 -3.89 5.81 5.98
N VAL A 21 -2.58 5.94 6.29
CA VAL A 21 -1.79 7.15 5.99
C VAL A 21 -1.77 7.44 4.48
N MET A 22 -1.53 6.43 3.65
CA MET A 22 -1.63 6.53 2.19
C MET A 22 -3.01 7.01 1.74
N SER A 23 -4.07 6.53 2.36
CA SER A 23 -5.45 6.93 2.05
C SER A 23 -5.72 8.40 2.35
N VAL A 24 -5.07 8.98 3.38
CA VAL A 24 -5.11 10.42 3.65
C VAL A 24 -4.47 11.20 2.50
N VAL A 25 -3.34 10.75 1.97
CA VAL A 25 -2.71 11.38 0.79
C VAL A 25 -3.69 11.40 -0.39
N PHE A 26 -4.38 10.29 -0.68
CA PHE A 26 -5.40 10.25 -1.72
C PHE A 26 -6.58 11.17 -1.46
N ALA A 27 -7.04 11.26 -0.20
CA ALA A 27 -8.14 12.14 0.16
C ALA A 27 -7.77 13.63 -0.06
N VAL A 28 -6.56 14.04 0.33
CA VAL A 28 -6.04 15.38 0.12
C VAL A 28 -5.88 15.68 -1.39
N ALA A 29 -5.27 14.76 -2.14
CA ALA A 29 -5.10 14.89 -3.59
C ALA A 29 -6.44 15.08 -4.33
N ARG A 30 -7.47 14.33 -3.92
CA ARG A 30 -8.82 14.46 -4.48
C ARG A 30 -9.45 15.80 -4.16
N ARG A 31 -9.34 16.27 -2.92
CA ARG A 31 -9.86 17.60 -2.52
C ARG A 31 -9.22 18.74 -3.28
N ARG A 32 -7.94 18.58 -3.65
CA ARG A 32 -7.18 19.55 -4.46
C ARG A 32 -7.34 19.39 -5.97
N GLY A 33 -8.20 18.46 -6.43
CA GLY A 33 -8.40 18.21 -7.86
C GLY A 33 -7.26 17.46 -8.57
N ALA A 34 -6.17 17.12 -7.87
CA ALA A 34 -5.02 16.43 -8.43
C ALA A 34 -5.27 14.95 -8.77
N MET A 35 -6.40 14.38 -8.29
CA MET A 35 -6.76 12.99 -8.54
C MET A 35 -8.25 12.86 -8.89
N PRO A 36 -8.67 13.26 -10.09
CA PRO A 36 -10.07 13.15 -10.51
C PRO A 36 -10.47 11.68 -10.73
N GLY A 37 -11.75 11.40 -10.48
CA GLY A 37 -12.38 10.10 -10.76
C GLY A 37 -12.24 9.06 -9.64
N LYS A 38 -12.55 7.79 -9.99
CA LYS A 38 -12.51 6.67 -9.03
C LYS A 38 -11.07 6.23 -8.74
N THR A 39 -10.79 5.88 -7.49
CA THR A 39 -9.50 5.28 -7.08
C THR A 39 -9.30 3.90 -7.73
N PRO A 40 -8.04 3.45 -7.91
CA PRO A 40 -7.76 2.13 -8.50
C PRO A 40 -8.53 0.98 -7.85
N PRO A 41 -8.61 0.83 -6.50
CA PRO A 41 -9.38 -0.25 -5.90
C PRO A 41 -10.86 -0.25 -6.28
N ARG A 42 -11.49 0.93 -6.40
CA ARG A 42 -12.88 1.04 -6.84
C ARG A 42 -13.09 0.65 -8.30
N ARG A 43 -12.08 0.89 -9.16
CA ARG A 43 -12.13 0.49 -10.56
C ARG A 43 -11.95 -1.01 -10.71
N ILE A 44 -11.03 -1.61 -9.94
CA ILE A 44 -10.80 -3.06 -9.92
C ILE A 44 -12.08 -3.78 -9.48
N VAL A 45 -12.69 -3.35 -8.36
CA VAL A 45 -13.96 -3.95 -7.89
C VAL A 45 -15.06 -3.84 -8.93
N ALA A 46 -15.19 -2.69 -9.59
CA ALA A 46 -16.21 -2.49 -10.63
C ALA A 46 -15.95 -3.34 -11.88
N ALA A 47 -14.69 -3.65 -12.22
CA ALA A 47 -14.34 -4.50 -13.35
C ALA A 47 -14.54 -5.99 -13.03
N VAL A 48 -14.14 -6.43 -11.82
CA VAL A 48 -14.18 -7.84 -11.41
C VAL A 48 -15.58 -8.26 -10.92
N TRP A 49 -16.34 -7.31 -10.35
CA TRP A 49 -17.66 -7.55 -9.80
C TRP A 49 -18.71 -6.53 -10.28
N PRO A 50 -19.03 -6.49 -11.56
CA PRO A 50 -19.91 -5.47 -12.14
C PRO A 50 -21.35 -5.54 -11.59
N THR A 51 -21.79 -6.71 -11.17
CA THR A 51 -23.15 -6.96 -10.64
C THR A 51 -23.31 -6.65 -9.15
N ALA A 52 -22.24 -6.35 -8.42
CA ALA A 52 -22.33 -6.04 -7.00
C ALA A 52 -23.10 -4.74 -6.76
N PRO A 53 -23.93 -4.64 -5.70
CA PRO A 53 -24.63 -3.41 -5.35
C PRO A 53 -23.65 -2.25 -5.16
N ARG A 54 -24.01 -1.04 -5.62
CA ARG A 54 -23.13 0.15 -5.54
C ARG A 54 -22.61 0.44 -4.14
N ARG A 55 -23.40 0.19 -3.10
CA ARG A 55 -23.00 0.32 -1.68
C ARG A 55 -21.89 -0.65 -1.30
N SER A 56 -21.92 -1.87 -1.84
CA SER A 56 -20.91 -2.89 -1.58
C SER A 56 -19.58 -2.58 -2.26
N HIS A 57 -19.57 -1.89 -3.41
CA HIS A 57 -18.35 -1.50 -4.13
C HIS A 57 -17.40 -0.66 -3.26
N ALA A 58 -17.93 0.23 -2.41
CA ALA A 58 -17.11 1.06 -1.55
C ALA A 58 -16.44 0.21 -0.45
N ALA A 59 -17.21 -0.65 0.21
CA ALA A 59 -16.69 -1.54 1.25
C ALA A 59 -15.67 -2.55 0.69
N LEU A 60 -15.98 -3.18 -0.45
CA LEU A 60 -15.07 -4.10 -1.14
C LEU A 60 -13.78 -3.41 -1.58
N ALA A 61 -13.85 -2.17 -2.06
CA ALA A 61 -12.67 -1.41 -2.45
C ALA A 61 -11.77 -1.06 -1.25
N VAL A 62 -12.38 -0.75 -0.09
CA VAL A 62 -11.63 -0.54 1.16
C VAL A 62 -10.99 -1.85 1.63
N ALA A 63 -11.75 -2.94 1.66
CA ALA A 63 -11.25 -4.25 2.04
C ALA A 63 -10.09 -4.71 1.13
N LEU A 64 -10.24 -4.56 -0.19
CA LEU A 64 -9.20 -4.86 -1.17
C LEU A 64 -7.94 -4.00 -0.91
N HIS A 65 -8.12 -2.70 -0.70
CA HIS A 65 -6.99 -1.78 -0.45
C HIS A 65 -6.23 -2.14 0.82
N LEU A 66 -6.95 -2.41 1.91
CA LEU A 66 -6.35 -2.87 3.17
C LEU A 66 -5.68 -4.23 3.01
N GLY A 67 -6.32 -5.19 2.33
CA GLY A 67 -5.76 -6.52 2.09
C GLY A 67 -4.45 -6.47 1.30
N ILE A 68 -4.39 -5.64 0.25
CA ILE A 68 -3.16 -5.41 -0.52
C ILE A 68 -2.08 -4.80 0.39
N GLY A 69 -2.41 -3.79 1.19
CA GLY A 69 -1.45 -3.15 2.08
C GLY A 69 -0.93 -4.08 3.17
N VAL A 70 -1.78 -4.93 3.75
CA VAL A 70 -1.38 -5.97 4.71
C VAL A 70 -0.47 -7.01 4.04
N GLY A 71 -0.84 -7.50 2.86
CA GLY A 71 -0.03 -8.46 2.10
C GLY A 71 1.34 -7.89 1.73
N ALA A 72 1.39 -6.65 1.27
CA ALA A 72 2.64 -5.96 0.97
C ALA A 72 3.51 -5.78 2.23
N ALA A 73 2.92 -5.48 3.39
CA ALA A 73 3.68 -5.39 4.65
C ALA A 73 4.30 -6.74 5.05
N ILE A 74 3.58 -7.84 4.88
CA ILE A 74 4.12 -9.19 5.11
C ILE A 74 5.28 -9.47 4.14
N GLY A 75 5.13 -9.11 2.87
CA GLY A 75 6.20 -9.19 1.87
C GLY A 75 7.44 -8.37 2.26
N TYR A 76 7.25 -7.14 2.74
CA TYR A 76 8.32 -6.30 3.29
C TYR A 76 9.09 -7.01 4.40
N ARG A 77 8.37 -7.57 5.37
CA ARG A 77 8.97 -8.30 6.47
C ARG A 77 9.79 -9.50 6.02
N ILE A 78 9.27 -10.27 5.05
CA ILE A 78 9.99 -11.44 4.50
C ILE A 78 11.29 -10.98 3.81
N MET A 79 11.21 -9.93 3.00
CA MET A 79 12.33 -9.42 2.20
C MET A 79 13.43 -8.78 3.06
N PHE A 80 13.06 -8.04 4.11
CA PHE A 80 13.98 -7.28 4.96
C PHE A 80 14.13 -7.88 6.37
N ARG A 81 13.91 -9.19 6.50
CA ARG A 81 14.06 -9.90 7.78
C ARG A 81 15.46 -9.73 8.34
N GLY A 82 15.59 -9.20 9.56
CA GLY A 82 16.88 -8.98 10.21
C GLY A 82 17.69 -7.78 9.68
N ALA A 83 17.14 -6.98 8.77
CA ALA A 83 17.83 -5.81 8.28
C ALA A 83 17.98 -4.75 9.39
N ALA A 84 19.21 -4.59 9.88
CA ALA A 84 19.58 -3.53 10.79
C ALA A 84 19.78 -2.20 10.07
N GLY A 85 19.91 -1.10 10.82
CA GLY A 85 20.25 0.22 10.27
C GLY A 85 19.54 1.36 11.00
N SER A 86 19.76 2.57 10.49
CA SER A 86 19.16 3.79 11.01
C SER A 86 17.69 3.94 10.58
N PRO A 87 16.92 4.84 11.24
CA PRO A 87 15.55 5.19 10.79
C PRO A 87 15.52 5.64 9.32
N ILE A 88 16.56 6.34 8.86
CA ILE A 88 16.67 6.81 7.47
C ILE A 88 16.78 5.62 6.52
N SER A 89 17.63 4.65 6.82
CA SER A 89 17.76 3.45 5.98
C SER A 89 16.50 2.58 6.00
N ALA A 90 15.79 2.53 7.11
CA ALA A 90 14.51 1.85 7.22
C ALA A 90 13.43 2.52 6.37
N ALA A 91 13.34 3.85 6.41
CA ALA A 91 12.44 4.63 5.55
C ALA A 91 12.77 4.42 4.07
N ALA A 92 14.06 4.46 3.69
CA ALA A 92 14.50 4.26 2.32
C ALA A 92 14.13 2.86 1.79
N ARG A 93 14.38 1.78 2.57
CA ARG A 93 13.93 0.42 2.23
C ARG A 93 12.41 0.34 2.08
N GLY A 94 11.69 0.98 3.01
CA GLY A 94 10.24 1.06 2.95
C GLY A 94 9.76 1.75 1.68
N ILE A 95 10.32 2.91 1.33
CA ILE A 95 9.99 3.65 0.09
C ILE A 95 10.25 2.77 -1.13
N ALA A 96 11.42 2.14 -1.23
CA ALA A 96 11.75 1.26 -2.35
C ALA A 96 10.73 0.12 -2.48
N HIS A 97 10.34 -0.51 -1.37
CA HIS A 97 9.30 -1.56 -1.34
C HIS A 97 7.92 -1.03 -1.74
N GLY A 98 7.52 0.14 -1.25
CA GLY A 98 6.25 0.78 -1.61
C GLY A 98 6.17 1.09 -3.10
N LEU A 99 7.26 1.62 -3.68
CA LEU A 99 7.36 1.88 -5.12
C LEU A 99 7.36 0.60 -5.95
N ALA A 100 8.02 -0.47 -5.48
CA ALA A 100 7.95 -1.79 -6.11
C ALA A 100 6.52 -2.36 -6.07
N THR A 101 5.82 -2.21 -4.95
CA THR A 101 4.41 -2.60 -4.80
C THR A 101 3.52 -1.83 -5.78
N TRP A 102 3.76 -0.51 -5.94
CA TRP A 102 3.08 0.29 -6.96
C TRP A 102 3.38 -0.24 -8.37
N ALA A 103 4.64 -0.50 -8.70
CA ALA A 103 5.03 -0.94 -10.03
C ALA A 103 4.36 -2.27 -10.39
N VAL A 104 4.40 -3.25 -9.50
CA VAL A 104 3.74 -4.56 -9.70
C VAL A 104 2.22 -4.38 -9.80
N GLY A 105 1.61 -3.64 -8.87
CA GLY A 105 0.18 -3.40 -8.86
C GLY A 105 -0.30 -2.67 -10.11
N TYR A 106 0.37 -1.59 -10.47
CA TYR A 106 -0.09 -0.68 -11.51
C TYR A 106 0.31 -1.11 -12.93
N CYS A 107 1.48 -1.74 -13.09
CA CYS A 107 1.97 -2.17 -14.40
C CYS A 107 1.54 -3.59 -14.77
N VAL A 108 1.18 -4.44 -13.79
CA VAL A 108 0.85 -5.84 -14.01
C VAL A 108 -0.59 -6.15 -13.58
N VAL A 109 -0.89 -6.01 -12.29
CA VAL A 109 -2.19 -6.48 -11.74
C VAL A 109 -3.36 -5.66 -12.28
N VAL A 110 -3.26 -4.35 -12.29
CA VAL A 110 -4.37 -3.48 -12.72
C VAL A 110 -4.69 -3.63 -14.21
N PRO A 111 -3.72 -3.66 -15.14
CA PRO A 111 -3.99 -3.97 -16.54
C PRO A 111 -4.58 -5.37 -16.76
N ALA A 112 -4.11 -6.38 -16.03
CA ALA A 112 -4.62 -7.74 -16.10
C ALA A 112 -6.11 -7.85 -15.72
N THR A 113 -6.63 -6.93 -14.90
CA THR A 113 -8.06 -6.86 -14.54
C THR A 113 -8.90 -6.08 -15.56
N GLY A 114 -8.31 -5.44 -16.56
CA GLY A 114 -9.00 -4.53 -17.49
C GLY A 114 -9.52 -3.23 -16.85
N ALA A 115 -9.22 -3.00 -15.57
CA ALA A 115 -9.76 -1.88 -14.79
C ALA A 115 -9.19 -0.51 -15.18
N LEU A 116 -7.97 -0.48 -15.69
CA LEU A 116 -7.26 0.72 -16.13
C LEU A 116 -6.38 0.43 -17.35
N SER A 117 -6.14 1.45 -18.16
CA SER A 117 -5.11 1.41 -19.19
C SER A 117 -3.72 1.24 -18.57
N VAL A 118 -2.79 0.66 -19.34
CA VAL A 118 -1.38 0.54 -18.92
C VAL A 118 -0.78 1.88 -18.50
N ALA A 119 0.12 1.85 -17.52
CA ALA A 119 0.70 3.02 -16.88
C ALA A 119 1.13 4.16 -17.84
N PRO A 120 1.80 3.92 -18.98
CA PRO A 120 2.24 4.99 -19.88
C PRO A 120 1.11 5.80 -20.52
N ARG A 121 -0.14 5.29 -20.49
CA ARG A 121 -1.32 5.95 -21.06
C ARG A 121 -2.16 6.70 -20.03
N ASP A 122 -1.80 6.64 -18.73
CA ASP A 122 -2.53 7.37 -17.69
C ASP A 122 -1.96 8.79 -17.52
N ARG A 123 -2.76 9.69 -16.96
CA ARG A 123 -2.37 11.09 -16.73
C ARG A 123 -1.17 11.18 -15.78
N ARG A 124 -0.18 12.01 -16.13
CA ARG A 124 1.06 12.20 -15.34
C ARG A 124 0.79 12.64 -13.91
N ASP A 125 -0.20 13.55 -13.70
CA ASP A 125 -0.58 14.02 -12.38
C ASP A 125 -1.04 12.86 -11.48
N ARG A 126 -1.84 11.96 -12.05
CA ARG A 126 -2.31 10.77 -11.35
C ARG A 126 -1.18 9.81 -11.01
N GLN A 127 -0.26 9.59 -11.96
CA GLN A 127 0.91 8.73 -11.73
C GLN A 127 1.77 9.30 -10.60
N GLY A 128 2.06 10.61 -10.62
CA GLY A 128 2.82 11.28 -9.58
C GLY A 128 2.19 11.12 -8.19
N MET A 129 0.87 11.29 -8.09
CA MET A 129 0.14 11.10 -6.83
C MET A 129 0.12 9.64 -6.37
N LEU A 130 0.05 8.68 -7.28
CA LEU A 130 0.15 7.26 -6.95
C LEU A 130 1.54 6.91 -6.42
N LEU A 131 2.60 7.39 -7.09
CA LEU A 131 3.99 7.21 -6.65
C LEU A 131 4.21 7.81 -5.26
N LEU A 132 3.79 9.07 -5.05
CA LEU A 132 3.89 9.74 -3.75
C LEU A 132 3.17 8.95 -2.65
N ALA A 133 1.95 8.52 -2.91
CA ALA A 133 1.16 7.77 -1.93
C ALA A 133 1.81 6.42 -1.56
N HIS A 134 2.42 5.71 -2.52
CA HIS A 134 3.13 4.46 -2.26
C HIS A 134 4.49 4.70 -1.58
N ALA A 135 5.18 5.80 -1.87
CA ALA A 135 6.36 6.22 -1.14
C ALA A 135 6.04 6.51 0.34
N VAL A 136 4.93 7.23 0.60
CA VAL A 136 4.44 7.51 1.95
C VAL A 136 4.04 6.22 2.68
N TYR A 137 3.31 5.31 2.02
CA TYR A 137 3.01 3.98 2.55
C TYR A 137 4.28 3.25 2.98
N GLY A 138 5.26 3.18 2.07
CA GLY A 138 6.50 2.47 2.30
C GLY A 138 7.33 3.09 3.42
N ALA A 139 7.49 4.41 3.45
CA ALA A 139 8.19 5.11 4.52
C ALA A 139 7.56 4.84 5.88
N THR A 140 6.24 4.94 5.98
CA THR A 140 5.48 4.67 7.20
C THR A 140 5.70 3.23 7.67
N LEU A 141 5.57 2.26 6.77
CA LEU A 141 5.81 0.84 7.07
C LEU A 141 7.23 0.58 7.57
N GLY A 142 8.24 1.10 6.84
CA GLY A 142 9.65 0.92 7.18
C GLY A 142 9.99 1.47 8.55
N LEU A 143 9.48 2.66 8.90
CA LEU A 143 9.69 3.29 10.20
C LEU A 143 8.99 2.53 11.34
N LEU A 144 7.76 2.05 11.13
CA LEU A 144 7.03 1.26 12.13
C LEU A 144 7.74 -0.06 12.43
N GLU A 145 8.19 -0.79 11.40
CA GLU A 145 8.93 -2.05 11.57
C GLU A 145 10.28 -1.80 12.27
N HIS A 146 10.99 -0.73 11.92
CA HIS A 146 12.25 -0.35 12.56
C HIS A 146 12.06 -0.04 14.04
N HIS A 147 11.08 0.79 14.40
CA HIS A 147 10.81 1.17 15.77
C HIS A 147 10.52 -0.04 16.69
N VAL A 148 9.81 -1.03 16.17
CA VAL A 148 9.54 -2.26 16.90
C VAL A 148 10.79 -3.14 17.04
N ALA A 149 11.63 -3.21 16.01
CA ALA A 149 12.90 -3.95 16.06
C ALA A 149 13.84 -3.37 17.13
N GLU A 150 13.96 -2.04 17.21
CA GLU A 150 14.76 -1.37 18.22
C GLU A 150 14.27 -1.64 19.65
N ARG A 151 12.95 -1.63 19.86
CA ARG A 151 12.37 -1.94 21.19
C ARG A 151 12.62 -3.38 21.61
N ALA A 152 12.63 -4.31 20.65
CA ALA A 152 12.89 -5.73 20.92
C ALA A 152 14.37 -5.98 21.24
N GLY A 153 15.29 -5.26 20.61
CA GLY A 153 16.74 -5.37 20.86
C GLY A 153 17.21 -4.72 22.16
N ARG A 154 16.39 -3.87 22.79
CA ARG A 154 16.68 -3.22 24.09
C ARG A 154 16.18 -4.01 25.31
N ARG A 155 15.52 -5.13 25.12
CA ARG A 155 15.05 -6.04 26.19
C ARG A 155 15.93 -7.28 26.30
#